data_fe7b69d40a17e12f3ae8729e6f6fed58
#
_entry.id   fe7b69d40a17e12f3ae8729e6f6fed58
#
_cell.length_a   1.000
_cell.length_b   1.000
_cell.length_c   1.000
_cell.angle_alpha   90.00
_cell.angle_beta   90.00
_cell.angle_gamma   90.00
#
_symmetry.space_group_name_H-M   'P 1'
#
loop_
_entity.id
_entity.type
_entity.pdbx_description
1 polymer ?
#
loop_
_entity_poly.entity_id
_entity_poly.type
_entity_poly.pdbx_seq_one_letter_code
_entity_poly.pdbx_strand_id
1 'polypeptide(L)'
;LTGAIDPLELTRTLIRCPSVTPEDGGALAALEAVLEPLGFECHRLPFSEPGTADVDNLYARLGSDAPAFCFAGHTDVVPVGNEAAWNVDPFGAEIIDGTLFGRGASDMKSAIACFVGALARFTARRGSDFGGSISLLITGDEEAAAINGTAKMLGWLDARGEMPDVCLVGEPTNPARLGEMIKIGRRGSLTGHLSVSGIQGHTAYPDSADNPLPRLVAMLAAIGAEKLDQGTEHFPPTDLQLTTIDVGNGASNVIPSAGEAGFNIRFNDLHSGESLTKWLRDKFDSVGGDWHLDVTVSGEAFLTPPGPLSELVAGAVERVTGRVPELGTTGGTSDARFIKDFCPVAEFGMINHTAHKVDENIEVADIAVLCDIYEAVLDGYFVR
;
A
#
# COMPACT_ATOMS: atom_id res chain seq x y z
N LEU A 1 20.80 26.22 -16.04
CA LEU A 1 21.59 25.28 -15.23
C LEU A 1 20.67 24.73 -14.15
N THR A 2 19.90 23.70 -14.44
CA THR A 2 19.16 22.93 -13.43
C THR A 2 20.22 22.23 -12.56
N GLY A 3 20.34 22.65 -11.30
CA GLY A 3 21.21 21.97 -10.33
C GLY A 3 20.80 20.49 -10.21
N ALA A 4 21.77 19.60 -10.04
CA ALA A 4 21.51 18.19 -9.79
C ALA A 4 20.65 18.08 -8.52
N ILE A 5 19.49 17.40 -8.61
CA ILE A 5 18.66 17.09 -7.43
C ILE A 5 19.36 15.98 -6.66
N ASP A 6 19.65 16.26 -5.40
CA ASP A 6 20.18 15.24 -4.47
C ASP A 6 19.00 14.44 -3.89
N PRO A 7 18.82 13.15 -4.24
CA PRO A 7 17.72 12.34 -3.75
C PRO A 7 17.76 12.13 -2.23
N LEU A 8 18.95 12.13 -1.61
CA LEU A 8 19.08 12.05 -0.16
C LEU A 8 18.51 13.30 0.53
N GLU A 9 18.88 14.49 0.07
CA GLU A 9 18.37 15.74 0.66
C GLU A 9 16.87 15.94 0.37
N LEU A 10 16.37 15.50 -0.79
CA LEU A 10 14.94 15.50 -1.07
C LEU A 10 14.19 14.51 -0.15
N THR A 11 14.72 13.29 0.06
CA THR A 11 14.17 12.33 1.03
C THR A 11 14.07 12.95 2.42
N ARG A 12 15.15 13.58 2.90
CA ARG A 12 15.18 14.24 4.20
C ARG A 12 14.18 15.40 4.29
N THR A 13 14.01 16.15 3.22
CA THR A 13 13.02 17.24 3.14
C THR A 13 11.61 16.69 3.25
N LEU A 14 11.29 15.59 2.53
CA LEU A 14 9.97 14.95 2.59
C LEU A 14 9.70 14.32 3.96
N ILE A 15 10.69 13.68 4.60
CA ILE A 15 10.53 13.14 5.97
C ILE A 15 10.20 14.27 6.96
N ARG A 16 10.84 15.44 6.84
CA ARG A 16 10.59 16.61 7.71
C ARG A 16 9.21 17.24 7.52
N CYS A 17 8.48 16.85 6.49
CA CYS A 17 7.06 17.18 6.31
C CYS A 17 6.23 16.15 7.10
N PRO A 18 5.62 16.49 8.25
CA PRO A 18 4.89 15.54 9.09
C PRO A 18 3.50 15.27 8.51
N SER A 19 3.48 14.65 7.34
CA SER A 19 2.28 14.34 6.56
C SER A 19 1.56 13.08 7.07
N VAL A 20 1.22 13.08 8.35
CA VAL A 20 0.41 12.00 8.93
C VAL A 20 -0.99 12.09 8.34
N THR A 21 -1.41 11.00 7.68
CA THR A 21 -2.69 10.97 6.96
C THR A 21 -3.84 11.52 7.82
N PRO A 22 -4.72 12.42 7.33
CA PRO A 22 -4.83 12.92 5.95
C PRO A 22 -4.07 14.23 5.66
N GLU A 23 -3.18 14.67 6.56
CA GLU A 23 -2.49 15.95 6.46
C GLU A 23 -1.32 15.89 5.46
N ASP A 24 -1.16 16.91 4.60
CA ASP A 24 -0.03 17.00 3.65
C ASP A 24 1.30 17.37 4.34
N GLY A 25 1.24 18.15 5.41
CA GLY A 25 2.45 18.60 6.14
C GLY A 25 3.46 19.40 5.30
N GLY A 26 3.09 19.81 4.09
CA GLY A 26 3.96 20.56 3.15
C GLY A 26 4.74 19.68 2.17
N ALA A 27 4.51 18.36 2.15
CA ALA A 27 5.23 17.41 1.31
C ALA A 27 4.99 17.65 -0.19
N LEU A 28 3.75 17.92 -0.58
CA LEU A 28 3.42 18.19 -1.99
C LEU A 28 4.03 19.53 -2.45
N ALA A 29 4.08 20.56 -1.60
CA ALA A 29 4.74 21.81 -1.94
C ALA A 29 6.26 21.63 -2.13
N ALA A 30 6.89 20.77 -1.34
CA ALA A 30 8.30 20.42 -1.52
C ALA A 30 8.55 19.69 -2.84
N LEU A 31 7.63 18.83 -3.28
CA LEU A 31 7.71 18.18 -4.60
C LEU A 31 7.51 19.16 -5.75
N GLU A 32 6.52 20.05 -5.70
CA GLU A 32 6.31 21.08 -6.71
C GLU A 32 7.55 21.95 -6.91
N ALA A 33 8.17 22.38 -5.80
CA ALA A 33 9.36 23.21 -5.83
C ALA A 33 10.55 22.60 -6.58
N VAL A 34 10.62 21.25 -6.69
CA VAL A 34 11.67 20.55 -7.43
C VAL A 34 11.22 20.10 -8.82
N LEU A 35 9.92 19.87 -9.05
CA LEU A 35 9.37 19.40 -10.33
C LEU A 35 9.16 20.54 -11.33
N GLU A 36 8.65 21.69 -10.88
CA GLU A 36 8.43 22.85 -11.77
C GLU A 36 9.73 23.34 -12.48
N PRO A 37 10.90 23.45 -11.79
CA PRO A 37 12.15 23.80 -12.46
C PRO A 37 12.64 22.75 -13.48
N LEU A 38 12.18 21.50 -13.39
CA LEU A 38 12.43 20.44 -14.37
C LEU A 38 11.49 20.54 -15.59
N GLY A 39 10.52 21.44 -15.57
CA GLY A 39 9.56 21.68 -16.65
C GLY A 39 8.25 20.92 -16.51
N PHE A 40 7.97 20.34 -15.35
CA PHE A 40 6.68 19.71 -15.09
C PHE A 40 5.56 20.74 -14.95
N GLU A 41 4.40 20.43 -15.53
CA GLU A 41 3.15 21.08 -15.20
C GLU A 41 2.55 20.38 -13.97
N CYS A 42 2.41 21.11 -12.86
CA CYS A 42 1.93 20.61 -11.59
C CYS A 42 0.46 21.00 -11.37
N HIS A 43 -0.36 20.03 -10.98
CA HIS A 43 -1.78 20.22 -10.67
C HIS A 43 -2.07 19.70 -9.24
N ARG A 44 -2.45 20.62 -8.34
CA ARG A 44 -3.01 20.24 -7.04
C ARG A 44 -4.45 19.78 -7.22
N LEU A 45 -4.75 18.62 -6.69
CA LEU A 45 -6.04 17.96 -6.81
C LEU A 45 -6.63 17.69 -5.41
N PRO A 46 -7.24 18.71 -4.77
CA PRO A 46 -7.94 18.49 -3.53
C PRO A 46 -9.25 17.75 -3.78
N PHE A 47 -9.45 16.65 -3.07
CA PHE A 47 -10.69 15.89 -3.12
C PHE A 47 -11.32 15.77 -1.74
N SER A 48 -12.65 15.70 -1.72
CA SER A 48 -13.47 15.53 -0.52
C SER A 48 -14.63 14.58 -0.79
N GLU A 49 -15.11 13.96 0.28
CA GLU A 49 -16.31 13.11 0.29
C GLU A 49 -17.05 13.32 1.61
N PRO A 50 -18.39 13.45 1.62
CA PRO A 50 -19.12 13.60 2.87
C PRO A 50 -18.81 12.50 3.88
N GLY A 51 -18.39 12.89 5.09
CA GLY A 51 -18.01 11.96 6.17
C GLY A 51 -16.58 11.47 6.16
N THR A 52 -15.74 11.96 5.23
CA THR A 52 -14.31 11.71 5.20
C THR A 52 -13.51 13.02 5.31
N ALA A 53 -12.22 12.94 5.61
CA ALA A 53 -11.34 14.09 5.57
C ALA A 53 -11.07 14.53 4.12
N ASP A 54 -10.86 15.82 3.92
CA ASP A 54 -10.35 16.36 2.67
C ASP A 54 -8.88 15.94 2.51
N VAL A 55 -8.47 15.64 1.27
CA VAL A 55 -7.11 15.20 0.95
C VAL A 55 -6.56 16.00 -0.22
N ASP A 56 -5.35 16.51 -0.07
CA ASP A 56 -4.58 17.08 -1.15
C ASP A 56 -3.77 16.01 -1.89
N ASN A 57 -3.77 16.09 -3.22
CA ASN A 57 -3.00 15.22 -4.09
C ASN A 57 -2.24 16.07 -5.14
N LEU A 58 -1.23 15.49 -5.75
CA LEU A 58 -0.43 16.13 -6.79
C LEU A 58 -0.35 15.24 -8.03
N TYR A 59 -0.79 15.79 -9.16
CA TYR A 59 -0.45 15.28 -10.49
C TYR A 59 0.56 16.21 -11.14
N ALA A 60 1.68 15.66 -11.60
CA ALA A 60 2.69 16.43 -12.32
C ALA A 60 3.05 15.73 -13.63
N ARG A 61 3.16 16.47 -14.75
CA ARG A 61 3.43 15.90 -16.07
C ARG A 61 4.48 16.68 -16.84
N LEU A 62 5.39 15.96 -17.49
CA LEU A 62 6.38 16.48 -18.43
C LEU A 62 6.17 15.80 -19.79
N GLY A 63 6.00 16.62 -20.84
CA GLY A 63 5.65 16.14 -22.18
C GLY A 63 4.18 15.77 -22.32
N SER A 64 3.74 15.56 -23.57
CA SER A 64 2.35 15.26 -23.92
C SER A 64 2.20 14.04 -24.83
N ASP A 65 3.30 13.56 -25.39
CA ASP A 65 3.30 12.52 -26.42
C ASP A 65 3.29 11.12 -25.78
N ALA A 66 2.91 10.14 -26.58
CA ALA A 66 3.12 8.72 -26.27
C ALA A 66 4.56 8.30 -26.67
N PRO A 67 5.13 7.30 -25.99
CA PRO A 67 4.55 6.57 -24.88
C PRO A 67 4.55 7.36 -23.56
N ALA A 68 3.55 7.10 -22.71
CA ALA A 68 3.34 7.78 -21.44
C ALA A 68 3.70 6.88 -20.25
N PHE A 69 4.72 7.26 -19.49
CA PHE A 69 5.14 6.57 -18.26
C PHE A 69 4.62 7.32 -17.03
N CYS A 70 4.02 6.59 -16.09
CA CYS A 70 3.61 7.12 -14.79
C CYS A 70 4.44 6.52 -13.67
N PHE A 71 4.87 7.35 -12.74
CA PHE A 71 5.30 6.93 -11.40
C PHE A 71 4.22 7.31 -10.41
N ALA A 72 3.77 6.35 -9.61
CA ALA A 72 2.79 6.59 -8.56
C ALA A 72 3.37 6.33 -7.17
N GLY A 73 2.86 7.07 -6.18
CA GLY A 73 3.23 6.94 -4.80
C GLY A 73 2.42 7.84 -3.88
N HIS A 74 2.74 7.78 -2.60
CA HIS A 74 2.07 8.58 -1.58
C HIS A 74 3.06 9.35 -0.70
N THR A 75 2.66 10.53 -0.25
CA THR A 75 3.42 11.34 0.70
C THR A 75 2.88 11.26 2.11
N ASP A 76 1.64 10.81 2.27
CA ASP A 76 1.09 10.55 3.59
C ASP A 76 1.78 9.37 4.27
N VAL A 77 1.71 9.35 5.59
CA VAL A 77 2.34 8.33 6.43
C VAL A 77 1.42 7.94 7.56
N VAL A 78 1.54 6.70 8.04
CA VAL A 78 0.82 6.26 9.26
C VAL A 78 1.27 7.05 10.49
N PRO A 79 0.44 7.16 11.54
CA PRO A 79 0.84 7.73 12.81
C PRO A 79 2.13 7.11 13.35
N VAL A 80 2.96 7.90 14.02
CA VAL A 80 4.25 7.45 14.57
C VAL A 80 4.11 6.46 15.73
N GLY A 81 2.91 6.31 16.27
CA GLY A 81 2.64 5.46 17.43
C GLY A 81 3.13 6.08 18.72
N ASN A 82 3.81 5.29 19.56
CA ASN A 82 4.38 5.79 20.80
C ASN A 82 5.69 6.54 20.53
N GLU A 83 5.64 7.87 20.49
CA GLU A 83 6.83 8.72 20.27
C GLU A 83 7.95 8.47 21.28
N ALA A 84 7.63 8.13 22.53
CA ALA A 84 8.63 7.85 23.56
C ALA A 84 9.42 6.55 23.29
N ALA A 85 8.98 5.73 22.35
CA ALA A 85 9.69 4.52 21.94
C ALA A 85 10.70 4.78 20.81
N TRP A 86 10.63 5.94 20.14
CA TRP A 86 11.59 6.31 19.11
C TRP A 86 12.92 6.76 19.73
N ASN A 87 14.03 6.32 19.14
CA ASN A 87 15.38 6.74 19.54
C ASN A 87 15.80 8.08 18.93
N VAL A 88 15.07 8.55 17.90
CA VAL A 88 15.26 9.82 17.18
C VAL A 88 13.91 10.51 16.99
N ASP A 89 13.93 11.79 16.60
CA ASP A 89 12.71 12.48 16.16
C ASP A 89 12.17 11.78 14.91
N PRO A 90 10.91 11.29 14.92
CA PRO A 90 10.30 10.62 13.76
C PRO A 90 10.30 11.44 12.46
N PHE A 91 10.35 12.76 12.57
CA PHE A 91 10.40 13.70 11.44
C PHE A 91 11.72 14.48 11.35
N GLY A 92 12.74 14.09 12.14
CA GLY A 92 14.06 14.73 12.16
C GLY A 92 14.91 14.45 10.94
N ALA A 93 14.66 13.33 10.26
CA ALA A 93 15.46 12.82 9.14
C ALA A 93 16.96 12.73 9.50
N GLU A 94 17.23 12.13 10.65
CA GLU A 94 18.59 11.98 11.17
C GLU A 94 19.33 10.84 10.47
N ILE A 95 20.63 11.06 10.25
CA ILE A 95 21.52 10.00 9.71
C ILE A 95 22.47 9.59 10.81
N ILE A 96 22.43 8.32 11.18
CA ILE A 96 23.31 7.72 12.19
C ILE A 96 23.99 6.50 11.56
N ASP A 97 25.32 6.50 11.52
CA ASP A 97 26.15 5.41 11.01
C ASP A 97 25.76 4.93 9.59
N GLY A 98 25.31 5.85 8.73
CA GLY A 98 24.92 5.55 7.34
C GLY A 98 23.47 5.13 7.15
N THR A 99 22.68 5.08 8.22
CA THR A 99 21.25 4.77 8.21
C THR A 99 20.45 6.06 8.40
N LEU A 100 19.50 6.33 7.52
CA LEU A 100 18.56 7.46 7.59
C LEU A 100 17.29 7.01 8.32
N PHE A 101 16.99 7.68 9.43
CA PHE A 101 15.82 7.41 10.26
C PHE A 101 14.70 8.44 10.01
N GLY A 102 13.47 7.97 10.01
CA GLY A 102 12.27 8.80 10.00
C GLY A 102 11.04 8.09 9.49
N ARG A 103 9.85 8.52 9.93
CA ARG A 103 8.57 8.02 9.44
C ARG A 103 8.40 8.38 7.96
N GLY A 104 8.09 7.38 7.12
CA GLY A 104 8.04 7.49 5.67
C GLY A 104 9.40 7.31 4.98
N ALA A 105 10.47 6.99 5.71
CA ALA A 105 11.78 6.71 5.10
C ALA A 105 11.72 5.47 4.20
N SER A 106 11.13 4.39 4.67
CA SER A 106 10.91 3.17 3.89
C SER A 106 9.63 3.26 3.05
N ASP A 107 8.56 3.80 3.61
CA ASP A 107 7.21 3.81 3.05
C ASP A 107 6.62 5.23 2.98
N MET A 108 6.67 5.93 1.80
CA MET A 108 7.52 5.61 0.65
C MET A 108 8.23 6.85 0.11
N LYS A 109 8.47 7.87 0.98
CA LYS A 109 9.02 9.18 0.60
C LYS A 109 10.39 9.10 -0.09
N SER A 110 11.22 8.13 0.31
CA SER A 110 12.52 7.94 -0.33
C SER A 110 12.41 7.40 -1.77
N ALA A 111 11.44 6.54 -2.06
CA ALA A 111 11.21 6.07 -3.42
C ALA A 111 10.79 7.22 -4.36
N ILE A 112 9.92 8.12 -3.88
CA ILE A 112 9.55 9.34 -4.61
C ILE A 112 10.79 10.20 -4.88
N ALA A 113 11.60 10.46 -3.85
CA ALA A 113 12.81 11.27 -3.98
C ALA A 113 13.84 10.63 -4.95
N CYS A 114 13.99 9.30 -4.91
CA CYS A 114 14.83 8.56 -5.85
C CYS A 114 14.34 8.67 -7.29
N PHE A 115 13.01 8.58 -7.51
CA PHE A 115 12.45 8.74 -8.85
C PHE A 115 12.65 10.15 -9.38
N VAL A 116 12.42 11.18 -8.55
CA VAL A 116 12.68 12.59 -8.94
C VAL A 116 14.17 12.82 -9.25
N GLY A 117 15.08 12.22 -8.47
CA GLY A 117 16.51 12.26 -8.73
C GLY A 117 16.91 11.59 -10.06
N ALA A 118 16.35 10.41 -10.33
CA ALA A 118 16.53 9.68 -11.58
C ALA A 118 16.01 10.48 -12.78
N LEU A 119 14.83 11.07 -12.63
CA LEU A 119 14.20 11.92 -13.62
C LEU A 119 15.04 13.16 -13.95
N ALA A 120 15.61 13.83 -12.94
CA ALA A 120 16.51 14.97 -13.16
C ALA A 120 17.76 14.58 -13.94
N ARG A 121 18.37 13.41 -13.66
CA ARG A 121 19.51 12.88 -14.43
C ARG A 121 19.10 12.51 -15.87
N PHE A 122 17.97 11.85 -16.03
CA PHE A 122 17.43 11.46 -17.34
C PHE A 122 17.19 12.68 -18.22
N THR A 123 16.48 13.69 -17.71
CA THR A 123 16.16 14.92 -18.47
C THR A 123 17.39 15.77 -18.74
N ALA A 124 18.37 15.80 -17.84
CA ALA A 124 19.64 16.50 -18.06
C ALA A 124 20.44 15.89 -19.24
N ARG A 125 20.32 14.57 -19.47
CA ARG A 125 21.00 13.86 -20.58
C ARG A 125 20.21 13.90 -21.89
N ARG A 126 18.89 13.73 -21.83
CA ARG A 126 18.00 13.57 -22.99
C ARG A 126 17.35 14.85 -23.45
N GLY A 127 17.31 15.89 -22.58
CA GLY A 127 16.50 17.08 -22.77
C GLY A 127 15.01 16.82 -22.47
N SER A 128 14.16 17.79 -22.75
CA SER A 128 12.70 17.69 -22.60
C SER A 128 12.02 16.96 -23.76
N ASP A 129 12.69 16.83 -24.92
CA ASP A 129 12.21 16.10 -26.10
C ASP A 129 12.80 14.70 -26.14
N PHE A 130 12.34 13.84 -25.21
CA PHE A 130 12.78 12.44 -25.10
C PHE A 130 11.85 11.46 -25.86
N GLY A 131 10.82 11.97 -26.52
CA GLY A 131 9.90 11.19 -27.38
C GLY A 131 8.83 10.45 -26.59
N GLY A 132 8.16 11.15 -25.67
CA GLY A 132 7.06 10.61 -24.86
C GLY A 132 6.65 11.59 -23.75
N SER A 133 5.99 11.08 -22.72
CA SER A 133 5.65 11.85 -21.52
C SER A 133 5.90 11.06 -20.24
N ILE A 134 6.24 11.79 -19.17
CA ILE A 134 6.43 11.23 -17.83
C ILE A 134 5.49 11.97 -16.88
N SER A 135 4.76 11.22 -16.04
CA SER A 135 3.90 11.80 -15.02
C SER A 135 4.20 11.22 -13.63
N LEU A 136 3.91 12.03 -12.61
CA LEU A 136 3.87 11.60 -11.22
C LEU A 136 2.44 11.71 -10.72
N LEU A 137 1.94 10.65 -10.09
CA LEU A 137 0.64 10.54 -9.45
C LEU A 137 0.89 10.35 -7.95
N ILE A 138 0.81 11.45 -7.19
CA ILE A 138 1.17 11.45 -5.76
C ILE A 138 -0.07 11.73 -4.92
N THR A 139 -0.47 10.75 -4.13
CA THR A 139 -1.62 10.87 -3.22
C THR A 139 -1.21 11.22 -1.79
N GLY A 140 -2.16 11.75 -1.03
CA GLY A 140 -2.10 11.96 0.41
C GLY A 140 -3.07 11.06 1.20
N ASP A 141 -3.58 9.96 0.62
CA ASP A 141 -4.61 9.09 1.24
C ASP A 141 -4.39 7.59 0.95
N GLU A 142 -3.14 7.14 0.83
CA GLU A 142 -2.86 5.70 0.67
C GLU A 142 -2.97 4.95 2.00
N GLU A 143 -2.44 5.54 3.05
CA GLU A 143 -2.28 4.96 4.39
C GLU A 143 -3.57 4.99 5.25
N ALA A 144 -4.66 5.53 4.70
CA ALA A 144 -5.96 5.62 5.37
C ALA A 144 -7.08 4.91 4.58
N ALA A 145 -8.18 5.64 4.36
CA ALA A 145 -9.36 5.08 3.69
C ALA A 145 -9.22 4.96 2.17
N ALA A 146 -8.25 5.65 1.56
CA ALA A 146 -8.00 5.73 0.12
C ALA A 146 -9.24 6.13 -0.71
N ILE A 147 -10.06 7.02 -0.15
CA ILE A 147 -11.31 7.50 -0.78
C ILE A 147 -11.06 8.76 -1.60
N ASN A 148 -10.24 9.68 -1.07
CA ASN A 148 -9.99 11.00 -1.66
C ASN A 148 -8.61 11.09 -2.36
N GLY A 149 -7.99 9.95 -2.68
CA GLY A 149 -6.68 9.83 -3.29
C GLY A 149 -6.71 9.30 -4.72
N THR A 150 -5.88 8.32 -4.98
CA THR A 150 -5.55 7.75 -6.30
C THR A 150 -6.77 7.40 -7.15
N ALA A 151 -7.84 6.82 -6.58
CA ALA A 151 -9.04 6.49 -7.35
C ALA A 151 -9.70 7.73 -8.00
N LYS A 152 -9.79 8.86 -7.27
CA LYS A 152 -10.33 10.12 -7.78
C LYS A 152 -9.37 10.79 -8.77
N MET A 153 -8.05 10.70 -8.53
CA MET A 153 -7.05 11.19 -9.47
C MET A 153 -7.13 10.46 -10.81
N LEU A 154 -7.28 9.13 -10.81
CA LEU A 154 -7.46 8.34 -12.03
C LEU A 154 -8.73 8.74 -12.78
N GLY A 155 -9.84 8.96 -12.09
CA GLY A 155 -11.07 9.49 -12.69
C GLY A 155 -10.88 10.88 -13.32
N TRP A 156 -10.06 11.75 -12.69
CA TRP A 156 -9.71 13.06 -13.24
C TRP A 156 -8.85 12.94 -14.50
N LEU A 157 -7.90 12.00 -14.55
CA LEU A 157 -7.05 11.72 -15.72
C LEU A 157 -7.86 11.14 -16.88
N ASP A 158 -8.75 10.17 -16.59
CA ASP A 158 -9.62 9.54 -17.60
C ASP A 158 -10.52 10.57 -18.29
N ALA A 159 -11.13 11.48 -17.50
CA ALA A 159 -11.94 12.56 -18.03
C ALA A 159 -11.17 13.54 -18.96
N ARG A 160 -9.84 13.58 -18.84
CA ARG A 160 -8.95 14.41 -19.66
C ARG A 160 -8.31 13.65 -20.84
N GLY A 161 -8.46 12.33 -20.88
CA GLY A 161 -7.77 11.49 -21.85
C GLY A 161 -6.25 11.44 -21.64
N GLU A 162 -5.78 11.58 -20.40
CA GLU A 162 -4.35 11.67 -20.03
C GLU A 162 -3.86 10.40 -19.32
N MET A 163 -4.52 9.27 -19.55
CA MET A 163 -4.13 8.00 -18.93
C MET A 163 -2.74 7.55 -19.39
N PRO A 164 -1.89 7.04 -18.49
CA PRO A 164 -0.59 6.51 -18.85
C PRO A 164 -0.69 5.15 -19.56
N ASP A 165 0.34 4.80 -20.34
CA ASP A 165 0.47 3.47 -20.96
C ASP A 165 0.95 2.42 -19.95
N VAL A 166 1.72 2.81 -18.95
CA VAL A 166 2.22 1.96 -17.86
C VAL A 166 2.39 2.78 -16.58
N CYS A 167 2.34 2.11 -15.43
CA CYS A 167 2.61 2.75 -14.14
C CYS A 167 3.58 1.90 -13.29
N LEU A 168 4.57 2.56 -12.71
CA LEU A 168 5.44 2.02 -11.68
C LEU A 168 5.11 2.67 -10.33
N VAL A 169 4.69 1.87 -9.35
CA VAL A 169 4.43 2.34 -7.98
C VAL A 169 5.68 2.15 -7.13
N GLY A 170 6.08 3.18 -6.40
CA GLY A 170 7.32 3.19 -5.62
C GLY A 170 7.23 2.53 -4.24
N GLU A 171 6.26 1.66 -4.00
CA GLU A 171 6.05 0.92 -2.75
C GLU A 171 7.29 0.12 -2.31
N PRO A 172 7.54 -0.01 -0.99
CA PRO A 172 8.64 -0.84 -0.50
C PRO A 172 8.35 -2.33 -0.73
N THR A 173 9.01 -2.90 -1.73
CA THR A 173 8.75 -4.28 -2.18
C THR A 173 9.79 -5.28 -1.71
N ASN A 174 11.00 -4.83 -1.41
CA ASN A 174 12.13 -5.71 -1.17
C ASN A 174 12.18 -6.21 0.28
N PRO A 175 12.30 -7.53 0.54
CA PRO A 175 12.24 -8.07 1.90
C PRO A 175 13.51 -7.81 2.74
N ALA A 176 14.70 -7.94 2.18
CA ALA A 176 15.95 -7.81 2.92
C ALA A 176 17.03 -7.01 2.19
N ARG A 177 17.07 -7.07 0.87
CA ARG A 177 18.06 -6.37 0.04
C ARG A 177 17.39 -5.79 -1.19
N LEU A 178 17.83 -4.61 -1.59
CA LEU A 178 17.32 -3.97 -2.79
C LEU A 178 17.57 -4.85 -4.04
N GLY A 179 16.53 -5.03 -4.85
CA GLY A 179 16.56 -5.86 -6.06
C GLY A 179 16.14 -7.32 -5.85
N GLU A 180 15.54 -7.68 -4.73
CA GLU A 180 15.06 -9.04 -4.49
C GLU A 180 13.66 -9.29 -5.05
N MET A 181 12.77 -8.26 -5.06
CA MET A 181 11.37 -8.48 -5.43
C MET A 181 10.76 -7.28 -6.17
N ILE A 182 10.07 -7.59 -7.26
CA ILE A 182 9.09 -6.72 -7.94
C ILE A 182 7.71 -7.26 -7.61
N LYS A 183 6.77 -6.40 -7.22
CA LYS A 183 5.38 -6.83 -7.07
C LYS A 183 4.61 -6.59 -8.36
N ILE A 184 3.98 -7.65 -8.84
CA ILE A 184 3.14 -7.66 -10.04
C ILE A 184 1.67 -7.84 -9.71
N GLY A 185 1.32 -7.85 -8.43
CA GLY A 185 -0.03 -7.98 -7.93
C GLY A 185 -0.04 -7.96 -6.41
N ARG A 186 -1.21 -7.93 -5.84
CA ARG A 186 -1.44 -7.94 -4.39
C ARG A 186 -2.57 -8.88 -4.04
N ARG A 187 -2.46 -9.50 -2.86
CA ARG A 187 -3.58 -10.27 -2.28
C ARG A 187 -4.71 -9.33 -1.91
N GLY A 188 -5.94 -9.83 -2.01
CA GLY A 188 -7.09 -9.19 -1.43
C GLY A 188 -7.06 -9.26 0.11
N SER A 189 -7.86 -8.39 0.74
CA SER A 189 -7.99 -8.32 2.19
C SER A 189 -9.45 -8.13 2.58
N LEU A 190 -9.93 -9.07 3.40
CA LEU A 190 -11.27 -9.06 3.98
C LEU A 190 -11.16 -9.09 5.49
N THR A 191 -11.79 -8.14 6.18
CA THR A 191 -11.94 -8.13 7.64
C THR A 191 -13.38 -8.45 7.99
N GLY A 192 -13.59 -9.40 8.89
CA GLY A 192 -14.91 -9.76 9.39
C GLY A 192 -15.02 -9.54 10.89
N HIS A 193 -16.20 -9.03 11.30
CA HIS A 193 -16.62 -8.93 12.70
C HIS A 193 -17.89 -9.76 12.88
N LEU A 194 -17.76 -10.85 13.65
CA LEU A 194 -18.85 -11.75 13.98
C LEU A 194 -19.34 -11.46 15.39
N SER A 195 -20.64 -11.23 15.55
CA SER A 195 -21.32 -11.24 16.85
C SER A 195 -22.36 -12.35 16.92
N VAL A 196 -22.42 -13.03 18.06
CA VAL A 196 -23.37 -14.12 18.31
C VAL A 196 -24.19 -13.75 19.54
N SER A 197 -25.50 -13.72 19.39
CA SER A 197 -26.45 -13.33 20.43
C SER A 197 -27.02 -14.54 21.18
N GLY A 198 -27.38 -14.31 22.43
CA GLY A 198 -28.03 -15.28 23.30
C GLY A 198 -28.86 -14.59 24.39
N ILE A 199 -29.16 -15.31 25.46
CA ILE A 199 -29.93 -14.80 26.60
C ILE A 199 -29.09 -14.98 27.87
N GLN A 200 -28.80 -13.85 28.54
CA GLN A 200 -28.06 -13.87 29.81
C GLN A 200 -28.85 -14.62 30.90
N GLY A 201 -28.10 -15.36 31.72
CA GLY A 201 -28.68 -16.07 32.85
C GLY A 201 -27.70 -16.60 33.86
N HIS A 202 -28.20 -17.19 34.92
CA HIS A 202 -27.32 -17.83 35.94
C HIS A 202 -26.86 -19.20 35.47
N THR A 203 -25.58 -19.49 35.59
CA THR A 203 -24.97 -20.76 35.14
C THR A 203 -25.61 -22.00 35.79
N ALA A 204 -26.19 -21.88 36.99
CA ALA A 204 -26.90 -22.94 37.66
C ALA A 204 -28.30 -23.22 37.10
N TYR A 205 -28.84 -22.34 36.25
CA TYR A 205 -30.16 -22.45 35.63
C TYR A 205 -30.09 -22.31 34.12
N PRO A 206 -29.35 -23.22 33.42
CA PRO A 206 -29.09 -23.06 31.99
C PRO A 206 -30.35 -23.08 31.12
N ASP A 207 -31.43 -23.74 31.56
CA ASP A 207 -32.70 -23.80 30.82
C ASP A 207 -33.45 -22.45 30.74
N SER A 208 -33.08 -21.48 31.57
CA SER A 208 -33.61 -20.12 31.55
C SER A 208 -32.72 -19.10 30.79
N ALA A 209 -31.67 -19.59 30.16
CA ALA A 209 -30.70 -18.77 29.41
C ALA A 209 -30.43 -19.40 28.04
N ASP A 210 -29.76 -18.64 27.17
CA ASP A 210 -29.23 -19.15 25.92
C ASP A 210 -27.75 -18.72 25.80
N ASN A 211 -26.84 -19.69 25.91
CA ASN A 211 -25.41 -19.40 25.90
C ASN A 211 -24.90 -19.25 24.46
N PRO A 212 -24.47 -18.03 24.01
CA PRO A 212 -23.96 -17.84 22.66
C PRO A 212 -22.56 -18.41 22.44
N LEU A 213 -21.76 -18.61 23.51
CA LEU A 213 -20.32 -18.94 23.39
C LEU A 213 -20.05 -20.30 22.74
N PRO A 214 -20.79 -21.40 23.01
CA PRO A 214 -20.60 -22.65 22.27
C PRO A 214 -20.82 -22.48 20.76
N ARG A 215 -21.79 -21.65 20.34
CA ARG A 215 -22.02 -21.36 18.92
C ARG A 215 -20.88 -20.52 18.34
N LEU A 216 -20.44 -19.46 19.02
CA LEU A 216 -19.31 -18.65 18.60
C LEU A 216 -18.07 -19.53 18.38
N VAL A 217 -17.71 -20.38 19.33
CA VAL A 217 -16.57 -21.31 19.21
C VAL A 217 -16.74 -22.27 18.03
N ALA A 218 -17.95 -22.81 17.83
CA ALA A 218 -18.23 -23.70 16.70
C ALA A 218 -18.12 -22.98 15.35
N MET A 219 -18.58 -21.75 15.24
CA MET A 219 -18.45 -20.90 14.04
C MET A 219 -16.99 -20.61 13.71
N LEU A 220 -16.20 -20.20 14.70
CA LEU A 220 -14.77 -19.94 14.52
C LEU A 220 -13.99 -21.22 14.16
N ALA A 221 -14.33 -22.35 14.77
CA ALA A 221 -13.76 -23.64 14.41
C ALA A 221 -14.10 -24.04 12.96
N ALA A 222 -15.33 -23.77 12.50
CA ALA A 222 -15.78 -24.10 11.15
C ALA A 222 -15.00 -23.33 10.06
N ILE A 223 -14.67 -22.06 10.29
CA ILE A 223 -13.89 -21.27 9.34
C ILE A 223 -12.38 -21.52 9.46
N GLY A 224 -11.88 -21.91 10.62
CA GLY A 224 -10.45 -22.21 10.85
C GLY A 224 -10.01 -23.62 10.45
N ALA A 225 -10.96 -24.55 10.26
CA ALA A 225 -10.65 -25.95 9.98
C ALA A 225 -10.30 -26.25 8.52
N GLU A 226 -10.66 -25.39 7.58
CA GLU A 226 -10.56 -25.62 6.15
C GLU A 226 -9.47 -24.78 5.52
N LYS A 227 -8.59 -25.42 4.75
CA LYS A 227 -7.72 -24.68 3.82
C LYS A 227 -8.54 -24.33 2.58
N LEU A 228 -8.70 -23.03 2.32
CA LEU A 228 -9.49 -22.52 1.21
C LEU A 228 -8.91 -22.90 -0.16
N ASP A 229 -7.55 -22.90 -0.27
CA ASP A 229 -6.82 -23.26 -1.49
C ASP A 229 -5.37 -23.65 -1.19
N GLN A 230 -4.58 -23.91 -2.24
CA GLN A 230 -3.15 -24.23 -2.16
C GLN A 230 -2.25 -23.11 -2.72
N GLY A 231 -2.83 -21.97 -3.09
CA GLY A 231 -2.15 -20.91 -3.83
C GLY A 231 -2.21 -21.12 -5.34
N THR A 232 -1.62 -20.19 -6.07
CA THR A 232 -1.46 -20.24 -7.52
C THR A 232 0.01 -20.06 -7.90
N GLU A 233 0.34 -19.97 -9.18
CA GLU A 233 1.71 -19.74 -9.65
C GLU A 233 2.34 -18.47 -9.04
N HIS A 234 1.53 -17.43 -8.84
CA HIS A 234 2.00 -16.11 -8.38
C HIS A 234 1.51 -15.72 -6.98
N PHE A 235 0.60 -16.50 -6.39
CA PHE A 235 0.05 -16.19 -5.08
C PHE A 235 0.26 -17.31 -4.07
N PRO A 236 0.62 -16.96 -2.82
CA PRO A 236 0.52 -17.92 -1.72
C PRO A 236 -0.94 -18.34 -1.48
N PRO A 237 -1.17 -19.43 -0.72
CA PRO A 237 -2.51 -19.83 -0.28
C PRO A 237 -3.24 -18.69 0.44
N THR A 238 -4.57 -18.68 0.30
CA THR A 238 -5.45 -17.82 1.11
C THR A 238 -5.31 -18.20 2.58
N ASP A 239 -5.12 -17.18 3.42
CA ASP A 239 -4.87 -17.33 4.85
C ASP A 239 -5.90 -16.57 5.68
N LEU A 240 -6.46 -17.23 6.71
CA LEU A 240 -7.41 -16.67 7.65
C LEU A 240 -6.78 -16.64 9.05
N GLN A 241 -6.77 -15.45 9.67
CA GLN A 241 -6.29 -15.25 11.03
C GLN A 241 -7.41 -14.69 11.91
N LEU A 242 -7.67 -15.36 13.04
CA LEU A 242 -8.51 -14.82 14.11
C LEU A 242 -7.72 -13.74 14.86
N THR A 243 -8.29 -12.56 15.02
CA THR A 243 -7.59 -11.41 15.62
C THR A 243 -8.07 -11.08 17.02
N THR A 244 -9.37 -11.24 17.30
CA THR A 244 -9.95 -10.98 18.62
C THR A 244 -11.05 -12.00 18.93
N ILE A 245 -11.25 -12.27 20.23
CA ILE A 245 -12.45 -12.92 20.77
C ILE A 245 -12.78 -12.20 22.07
N ASP A 246 -13.92 -11.52 22.07
CA ASP A 246 -14.34 -10.62 23.14
C ASP A 246 -15.72 -11.01 23.68
N VAL A 247 -15.82 -11.14 25.02
CA VAL A 247 -17.08 -11.47 25.69
C VAL A 247 -17.44 -10.40 26.73
N GLY A 248 -16.43 -9.72 27.30
CA GLY A 248 -16.61 -8.68 28.33
C GLY A 248 -17.24 -9.19 29.62
N ASN A 249 -17.31 -10.52 29.84
CA ASN A 249 -17.97 -11.09 31.01
C ASN A 249 -17.01 -11.31 32.17
N GLY A 250 -17.07 -10.45 33.20
CA GLY A 250 -16.24 -10.55 34.40
C GLY A 250 -16.76 -11.51 35.48
N ALA A 251 -17.96 -12.10 35.31
CA ALA A 251 -18.60 -12.92 36.34
C ALA A 251 -18.61 -14.41 35.94
N SER A 252 -18.04 -15.26 36.79
CA SER A 252 -17.92 -16.71 36.52
C SER A 252 -19.23 -17.49 36.61
N ASN A 253 -20.27 -16.91 37.23
CA ASN A 253 -21.58 -17.53 37.44
C ASN A 253 -22.69 -16.94 36.57
N VAL A 254 -22.34 -16.18 35.53
CA VAL A 254 -23.26 -15.56 34.57
C VAL A 254 -22.97 -16.09 33.16
N ILE A 255 -23.98 -16.57 32.47
CA ILE A 255 -24.00 -16.84 31.04
C ILE A 255 -24.15 -15.47 30.35
N PRO A 256 -23.23 -15.04 29.45
CA PRO A 256 -23.35 -13.76 28.77
C PRO A 256 -24.47 -13.74 27.73
N SER A 257 -24.96 -12.55 27.38
CA SER A 257 -25.95 -12.35 26.32
C SER A 257 -25.36 -12.28 24.91
N ALA A 258 -24.06 -12.09 24.76
CA ALA A 258 -23.37 -12.03 23.49
C ALA A 258 -21.90 -12.44 23.59
N GLY A 259 -21.30 -12.78 22.47
CA GLY A 259 -19.86 -12.93 22.28
C GLY A 259 -19.48 -12.46 20.88
N GLU A 260 -18.30 -11.86 20.74
CA GLU A 260 -17.82 -11.26 19.50
C GLU A 260 -16.47 -11.81 19.10
N ALA A 261 -16.18 -11.81 17.80
CA ALA A 261 -14.86 -12.18 17.27
C ALA A 261 -14.53 -11.38 16.00
N GLY A 262 -13.26 -11.03 15.90
CA GLY A 262 -12.68 -10.41 14.70
C GLY A 262 -11.76 -11.39 13.99
N PHE A 263 -11.70 -11.30 12.67
CA PHE A 263 -10.76 -12.06 11.84
C PHE A 263 -10.41 -11.29 10.57
N ASN A 264 -9.26 -11.65 9.97
CA ASN A 264 -8.83 -11.12 8.67
C ASN A 264 -8.49 -12.29 7.72
N ILE A 265 -8.88 -12.15 6.45
CA ILE A 265 -8.56 -13.08 5.38
C ILE A 265 -7.72 -12.36 4.34
N ARG A 266 -6.49 -12.86 4.11
CA ARG A 266 -5.66 -12.47 2.97
C ARG A 266 -5.84 -13.49 1.88
N PHE A 267 -6.44 -13.09 0.75
CA PHE A 267 -6.88 -14.02 -0.29
C PHE A 267 -6.21 -13.75 -1.64
N ASN A 268 -6.06 -14.82 -2.40
CA ASN A 268 -5.49 -14.80 -3.76
C ASN A 268 -6.59 -14.65 -4.83
N ASP A 269 -6.20 -14.73 -6.10
CA ASP A 269 -7.04 -14.53 -7.27
C ASP A 269 -8.05 -15.66 -7.56
N LEU A 270 -8.04 -16.74 -6.77
CA LEU A 270 -9.09 -17.79 -6.82
C LEU A 270 -10.36 -17.36 -6.09
N HIS A 271 -10.31 -16.30 -5.29
CA HIS A 271 -11.41 -15.82 -4.47
C HIS A 271 -11.70 -14.34 -4.75
N SER A 272 -12.90 -13.92 -4.36
CA SER A 272 -13.30 -12.52 -4.27
C SER A 272 -13.88 -12.25 -2.88
N GLY A 273 -13.94 -10.98 -2.50
CA GLY A 273 -14.61 -10.57 -1.25
C GLY A 273 -16.06 -11.07 -1.17
N GLU A 274 -16.78 -11.09 -2.30
CA GLU A 274 -18.13 -11.61 -2.40
C GLU A 274 -18.17 -13.13 -2.14
N SER A 275 -17.29 -13.90 -2.82
CA SER A 275 -17.25 -15.36 -2.67
C SER A 275 -16.90 -15.78 -1.24
N LEU A 276 -15.95 -15.09 -0.61
CA LEU A 276 -15.56 -15.35 0.77
C LEU A 276 -16.64 -14.92 1.76
N THR A 277 -17.31 -13.80 1.54
CA THR A 277 -18.46 -13.38 2.36
C THR A 277 -19.56 -14.41 2.32
N LYS A 278 -19.86 -14.93 1.12
CA LYS A 278 -20.86 -16.01 0.98
C LYS A 278 -20.41 -17.28 1.72
N TRP A 279 -19.15 -17.70 1.55
CA TRP A 279 -18.60 -18.86 2.24
C TRP A 279 -18.68 -18.72 3.76
N LEU A 280 -18.34 -17.56 4.32
CA LEU A 280 -18.46 -17.26 5.76
C LEU A 280 -19.90 -17.42 6.25
N ARG A 281 -20.87 -16.83 5.53
CA ARG A 281 -22.30 -16.92 5.87
C ARG A 281 -22.80 -18.37 5.82
N ASP A 282 -22.45 -19.11 4.78
CA ASP A 282 -22.82 -20.52 4.65
C ASP A 282 -22.26 -21.36 5.82
N LYS A 283 -21.03 -21.09 6.28
CA LYS A 283 -20.46 -21.76 7.46
C LYS A 283 -21.19 -21.40 8.75
N PHE A 284 -21.51 -20.13 8.97
CA PHE A 284 -22.19 -19.69 10.19
C PHE A 284 -23.66 -20.17 10.22
N ASP A 285 -24.34 -20.14 9.09
CA ASP A 285 -25.70 -20.70 8.96
C ASP A 285 -25.74 -22.20 9.27
N SER A 286 -24.68 -22.94 8.92
CA SER A 286 -24.59 -24.38 9.24
C SER A 286 -24.50 -24.68 10.75
N VAL A 287 -24.00 -23.72 11.54
CA VAL A 287 -23.98 -23.81 13.01
C VAL A 287 -25.32 -23.36 13.58
N GLY A 288 -25.94 -22.33 12.97
CA GLY A 288 -27.22 -21.77 13.36
C GLY A 288 -27.15 -20.85 14.57
N GLY A 289 -28.33 -20.40 15.02
CA GLY A 289 -28.48 -19.43 16.10
C GLY A 289 -28.65 -18.01 15.58
N ASP A 290 -28.68 -17.07 16.51
CA ASP A 290 -28.76 -15.64 16.20
C ASP A 290 -27.34 -15.06 16.11
N TRP A 291 -26.91 -14.69 14.90
CA TRP A 291 -25.60 -14.13 14.62
C TRP A 291 -25.66 -12.99 13.61
N HIS A 292 -24.69 -12.10 13.67
CA HIS A 292 -24.49 -11.01 12.72
C HIS A 292 -23.03 -10.96 12.25
N LEU A 293 -22.82 -10.70 10.97
CA LEU A 293 -21.49 -10.58 10.37
C LEU A 293 -21.40 -9.28 9.58
N ASP A 294 -20.51 -8.40 10.03
CA ASP A 294 -20.03 -7.25 9.28
C ASP A 294 -18.76 -7.61 8.52
N VAL A 295 -18.70 -7.25 7.25
CA VAL A 295 -17.55 -7.51 6.38
C VAL A 295 -17.09 -6.22 5.73
N THR A 296 -15.78 -5.98 5.79
CA THR A 296 -15.11 -4.92 5.04
C THR A 296 -14.07 -5.54 4.13
N VAL A 297 -14.17 -5.29 2.82
CA VAL A 297 -13.15 -5.66 1.83
C VAL A 297 -12.36 -4.42 1.49
N SER A 298 -11.11 -4.34 1.96
CA SER A 298 -10.23 -3.19 1.69
C SER A 298 -9.58 -3.24 0.31
N GLY A 299 -9.59 -4.40 -0.35
CA GLY A 299 -9.13 -4.57 -1.73
C GLY A 299 -9.33 -6.00 -2.22
N GLU A 300 -9.63 -6.13 -3.51
CA GLU A 300 -9.63 -7.42 -4.21
C GLU A 300 -8.21 -7.84 -4.57
N ALA A 301 -7.99 -9.15 -4.71
CA ALA A 301 -6.74 -9.64 -5.26
C ALA A 301 -6.62 -9.24 -6.74
N PHE A 302 -5.41 -8.90 -7.16
CA PHE A 302 -5.14 -8.64 -8.57
C PHE A 302 -3.75 -9.10 -8.99
N LEU A 303 -3.60 -9.37 -10.27
CA LEU A 303 -2.35 -9.70 -10.93
C LEU A 303 -2.24 -8.91 -12.23
N THR A 304 -1.15 -8.18 -12.42
CA THR A 304 -0.67 -7.77 -13.73
C THR A 304 0.21 -8.91 -14.25
N PRO A 305 -0.20 -9.65 -15.29
CA PRO A 305 0.60 -10.76 -15.80
C PRO A 305 2.02 -10.31 -16.14
N PRO A 306 3.05 -11.16 -15.92
CA PRO A 306 4.41 -10.86 -16.36
C PRO A 306 4.43 -10.43 -17.84
N GLY A 307 5.19 -9.38 -18.16
CA GLY A 307 5.23 -8.82 -19.50
C GLY A 307 6.19 -7.62 -19.61
N PRO A 308 6.04 -6.79 -20.65
CA PRO A 308 7.03 -5.76 -20.98
C PRO A 308 7.42 -4.83 -19.80
N LEU A 309 6.48 -4.45 -18.94
CA LEU A 309 6.77 -3.59 -17.80
C LEU A 309 7.61 -4.32 -16.73
N SER A 310 7.18 -5.52 -16.31
CA SER A 310 7.92 -6.30 -15.32
C SER A 310 9.30 -6.74 -15.83
N GLU A 311 9.41 -7.07 -17.12
CA GLU A 311 10.68 -7.40 -17.80
C GLU A 311 11.61 -6.18 -17.82
N LEU A 312 11.08 -4.99 -18.13
CA LEU A 312 11.82 -3.73 -18.12
C LEU A 312 12.40 -3.43 -16.74
N VAL A 313 11.56 -3.50 -15.71
CA VAL A 313 11.99 -3.25 -14.31
C VAL A 313 13.00 -4.32 -13.88
N ALA A 314 12.75 -5.60 -14.16
CA ALA A 314 13.67 -6.68 -13.82
C ALA A 314 15.04 -6.53 -14.50
N GLY A 315 15.07 -6.16 -15.77
CA GLY A 315 16.31 -5.91 -16.51
C GLY A 315 17.08 -4.69 -15.97
N ALA A 316 16.39 -3.64 -15.51
CA ALA A 316 17.01 -2.50 -14.84
C ALA A 316 17.62 -2.91 -13.49
N VAL A 317 16.87 -3.66 -12.68
CA VAL A 317 17.33 -4.19 -11.40
C VAL A 317 18.57 -5.07 -11.58
N GLU A 318 18.52 -6.04 -12.51
CA GLU A 318 19.65 -6.94 -12.78
C GLU A 318 20.90 -6.16 -13.24
N ARG A 319 20.72 -5.19 -14.11
CA ARG A 319 21.82 -4.35 -14.62
C ARG A 319 22.52 -3.58 -13.50
N VAL A 320 21.77 -3.03 -12.55
CA VAL A 320 22.34 -2.19 -11.49
C VAL A 320 22.85 -3.02 -10.31
N THR A 321 22.11 -4.05 -9.92
CA THR A 321 22.39 -4.82 -8.69
C THR A 321 23.07 -6.17 -8.94
N GLY A 322 23.02 -6.68 -10.17
CA GLY A 322 23.41 -8.05 -10.51
C GLY A 322 22.43 -9.12 -10.01
N ARG A 323 21.25 -8.73 -9.51
CA ARG A 323 20.21 -9.65 -8.99
C ARG A 323 19.06 -9.76 -9.97
N VAL A 324 18.55 -10.97 -10.16
CA VAL A 324 17.28 -11.22 -10.85
C VAL A 324 16.19 -11.19 -9.80
N PRO A 325 15.26 -10.20 -9.84
CA PRO A 325 14.21 -10.09 -8.85
C PRO A 325 13.14 -11.18 -9.01
N GLU A 326 12.55 -11.61 -7.90
CA GLU A 326 11.35 -12.42 -7.90
C GLU A 326 10.13 -11.56 -8.27
N LEU A 327 9.22 -12.10 -9.08
CA LEU A 327 7.92 -11.49 -9.35
C LEU A 327 6.90 -12.02 -8.33
N GLY A 328 6.52 -11.18 -7.36
CA GLY A 328 5.71 -11.60 -6.22
C GLY A 328 4.41 -10.83 -6.06
N THR A 329 3.54 -11.34 -5.17
CA THR A 329 2.24 -10.75 -4.83
C THR A 329 2.02 -10.64 -3.31
N THR A 330 3.08 -10.89 -2.53
CA THR A 330 3.03 -10.92 -1.07
C THR A 330 2.88 -9.52 -0.45
N GLY A 331 2.51 -9.44 0.82
CA GLY A 331 2.40 -8.20 1.60
C GLY A 331 0.96 -7.66 1.71
N GLY A 332 0.85 -6.39 2.09
CA GLY A 332 -0.40 -5.65 2.19
C GLY A 332 -0.97 -5.26 0.82
N THR A 333 -2.04 -4.49 0.83
CA THR A 333 -2.57 -3.86 -0.39
C THR A 333 -1.80 -2.57 -0.70
N SER A 334 -2.04 -1.97 -1.87
CA SER A 334 -1.47 -0.68 -2.28
C SER A 334 -2.41 -0.02 -3.30
N ASP A 335 -2.14 1.23 -3.66
CA ASP A 335 -2.89 1.95 -4.69
C ASP A 335 -2.77 1.38 -6.10
N ALA A 336 -1.84 0.45 -6.33
CA ALA A 336 -1.81 -0.35 -7.56
C ALA A 336 -3.15 -1.08 -7.82
N ARG A 337 -3.95 -1.35 -6.75
CA ARG A 337 -5.31 -1.91 -6.86
C ARG A 337 -6.28 -1.06 -7.67
N PHE A 338 -6.07 0.25 -7.73
CA PHE A 338 -6.89 1.16 -8.53
C PHE A 338 -6.30 1.37 -9.93
N ILE A 339 -4.97 1.43 -10.03
CA ILE A 339 -4.24 1.73 -11.26
C ILE A 339 -4.37 0.59 -12.28
N LYS A 340 -4.40 -0.65 -11.82
CA LYS A 340 -4.50 -1.87 -12.64
C LYS A 340 -5.68 -1.91 -13.62
N ASP A 341 -6.74 -1.17 -13.32
CA ASP A 341 -7.94 -1.12 -14.17
C ASP A 341 -7.77 -0.17 -15.37
N PHE A 342 -6.69 0.60 -15.39
CA PHE A 342 -6.42 1.61 -16.42
C PHE A 342 -5.18 1.31 -17.24
N CYS A 343 -4.12 0.78 -16.63
CA CYS A 343 -2.88 0.42 -17.35
C CYS A 343 -2.14 -0.71 -16.63
N PRO A 344 -1.19 -1.39 -17.31
CA PRO A 344 -0.25 -2.30 -16.65
C PRO A 344 0.49 -1.60 -15.51
N VAL A 345 0.53 -2.24 -14.35
CA VAL A 345 1.16 -1.72 -13.14
C VAL A 345 2.12 -2.73 -12.54
N ALA A 346 3.27 -2.25 -12.08
CA ALA A 346 4.22 -3.00 -11.26
C ALA A 346 4.66 -2.13 -10.09
N GLU A 347 5.14 -2.75 -9.02
CA GLU A 347 5.62 -2.02 -7.86
C GLU A 347 7.07 -2.39 -7.57
N PHE A 348 7.89 -1.37 -7.33
CA PHE A 348 9.27 -1.54 -6.94
C PHE A 348 9.78 -0.30 -6.19
N GLY A 349 10.32 -0.49 -4.98
CA GLY A 349 10.87 0.57 -4.15
C GLY A 349 11.85 0.06 -3.11
N MET A 350 11.86 0.64 -1.93
CA MET A 350 12.80 0.35 -0.86
C MET A 350 12.59 -1.04 -0.22
N ILE A 351 13.43 -1.33 0.76
CA ILE A 351 13.32 -2.49 1.65
C ILE A 351 12.22 -2.20 2.67
N ASN A 352 11.32 -3.16 2.90
CA ASN A 352 10.09 -2.98 3.66
C ASN A 352 10.18 -3.37 5.15
N HIS A 353 11.33 -3.84 5.62
CA HIS A 353 11.41 -4.49 6.93
C HIS A 353 11.18 -3.55 8.13
N THR A 354 11.32 -2.24 7.95
CA THR A 354 11.06 -1.22 8.98
C THR A 354 9.80 -0.41 8.73
N ALA A 355 9.10 -0.60 7.61
CA ALA A 355 7.84 0.10 7.31
C ALA A 355 6.83 -0.03 8.46
N HIS A 356 6.18 1.09 8.82
CA HIS A 356 5.21 1.22 9.92
C HIS A 356 5.74 0.95 11.34
N LYS A 357 7.04 0.68 11.52
CA LYS A 357 7.64 0.44 12.83
C LYS A 357 8.14 1.73 13.49
N VAL A 358 8.38 1.64 14.79
CA VAL A 358 9.21 2.59 15.52
C VAL A 358 10.62 2.52 14.95
N ASP A 359 11.30 3.66 14.88
CA ASP A 359 12.62 3.79 14.25
C ASP A 359 12.66 3.31 12.79
N GLU A 360 11.60 3.59 12.03
CA GLU A 360 11.60 3.35 10.59
C GLU A 360 12.83 3.97 9.95
N ASN A 361 13.49 3.22 9.07
CA ASN A 361 14.77 3.63 8.51
C ASN A 361 15.09 2.96 7.18
N ILE A 362 16.09 3.51 6.49
CA ILE A 362 16.71 2.94 5.29
C ILE A 362 18.22 3.17 5.32
N GLU A 363 18.99 2.33 4.63
CA GLU A 363 20.39 2.59 4.38
C GLU A 363 20.56 3.72 3.35
N VAL A 364 21.38 4.71 3.66
CA VAL A 364 21.66 5.84 2.73
C VAL A 364 22.23 5.33 1.40
N ALA A 365 22.99 4.24 1.42
CA ALA A 365 23.52 3.63 0.21
C ALA A 365 22.45 3.12 -0.76
N ASP A 366 21.29 2.67 -0.24
CA ASP A 366 20.19 2.16 -1.07
C ASP A 366 19.51 3.27 -1.88
N ILE A 367 19.55 4.53 -1.41
CA ILE A 367 19.01 5.69 -2.14
C ILE A 367 19.70 5.81 -3.52
N ALA A 368 21.03 5.74 -3.55
CA ALA A 368 21.78 5.86 -4.80
C ALA A 368 21.46 4.69 -5.75
N VAL A 369 21.39 3.47 -5.21
CA VAL A 369 21.09 2.25 -5.99
C VAL A 369 19.68 2.30 -6.56
N LEU A 370 18.67 2.70 -5.76
CA LEU A 370 17.28 2.81 -6.24
C LEU A 370 17.14 3.91 -7.31
N CYS A 371 17.83 5.03 -7.12
CA CYS A 371 17.89 6.10 -8.12
C CYS A 371 18.47 5.60 -9.45
N ASP A 372 19.56 4.82 -9.41
CA ASP A 372 20.18 4.24 -10.59
C ASP A 372 19.26 3.21 -11.29
N ILE A 373 18.48 2.44 -10.51
CA ILE A 373 17.49 1.51 -11.06
C ILE A 373 16.38 2.28 -11.78
N TYR A 374 15.80 3.32 -11.16
CA TYR A 374 14.74 4.12 -11.78
C TYR A 374 15.23 4.86 -13.03
N GLU A 375 16.48 5.37 -13.03
CA GLU A 375 17.09 5.96 -14.23
C GLU A 375 17.22 4.92 -15.35
N ALA A 376 17.64 3.69 -15.03
CA ALA A 376 17.75 2.59 -15.99
C ALA A 376 16.36 2.15 -16.52
N VAL A 377 15.30 2.23 -15.72
CA VAL A 377 13.91 1.99 -16.17
C VAL A 377 13.49 3.06 -17.18
N LEU A 378 13.71 4.34 -16.87
CA LEU A 378 13.39 5.44 -17.81
C LEU A 378 14.17 5.32 -19.12
N ASP A 379 15.47 5.01 -19.03
CA ASP A 379 16.31 4.80 -20.22
C ASP A 379 15.84 3.63 -21.08
N GLY A 380 15.37 2.56 -20.46
CA GLY A 380 14.86 1.39 -21.16
C GLY A 380 13.45 1.61 -21.74
N TYR A 381 12.62 2.42 -21.10
CA TYR A 381 11.27 2.71 -21.58
C TYR A 381 11.28 3.68 -22.78
N PHE A 382 12.07 4.73 -22.73
CA PHE A 382 12.19 5.73 -23.78
C PHE A 382 13.37 5.41 -24.73
N VAL A 383 13.43 4.19 -25.25
CA VAL A 383 14.40 3.83 -26.28
C VAL A 383 14.01 4.51 -27.59
N ARG A 384 14.91 5.34 -28.15
CA ARG A 384 14.78 5.86 -29.50
C ARG A 384 15.37 4.91 -30.52
#